data_985205730a4459719c2d0079a1e9d35c
#
_entry.id   985205730a4459719c2d0079a1e9d35c
#
_cell.length_a   1.000
_cell.length_b   1.000
_cell.length_c   1.000
_cell.angle_alpha   90.00
_cell.angle_beta   90.00
_cell.angle_gamma   90.00
#
_symmetry.space_group_name_H-M   'P 1'
#
loop_
_entity.id
_entity.type
_entity.pdbx_description
1 polymer ?
#
loop_
_entity_poly.entity_id
_entity_poly.type
_entity_poly.pdbx_seq_one_letter_code
_entity_poly.pdbx_strand_id
1 'polypeptide(L)'
;GFTNSGSQSGDKLNSLIQLMVFASQHGMLWVSLGLMPGNNNSKGSVDDLNRLGSFSGAMAQSNVDQGADGMLESDLKTAAHLGRRVAETALRYARG
;
A
#
# COMPACT_ATOMS: atom_id res chain seq x y z
N GLY A 1 -3.14 -0.46 -6.06
CA GLY A 1 -3.92 -1.32 -5.16
C GLY A 1 -3.45 -1.24 -3.71
N PHE A 2 -4.32 -1.64 -2.82
CA PHE A 2 -4.02 -1.67 -1.39
C PHE A 2 -4.72 -2.86 -0.73
N THR A 3 -4.20 -3.30 0.40
CA THR A 3 -4.75 -4.44 1.13
C THR A 3 -4.41 -4.35 2.62
N ASN A 4 -5.17 -5.06 3.43
CA ASN A 4 -5.01 -5.11 4.87
C ASN A 4 -5.20 -6.54 5.37
N SER A 5 -4.50 -6.91 6.43
CA SER A 5 -4.73 -8.18 7.13
C SER A 5 -4.29 -8.07 8.59
N GLY A 6 -4.73 -9.04 9.39
CA GLY A 6 -4.33 -9.12 10.80
C GLY A 6 -2.91 -9.59 11.00
N SER A 7 -2.38 -10.39 10.07
CA SER A 7 -1.00 -10.86 10.11
C SER A 7 -0.10 -9.90 9.33
N GLN A 8 1.14 -9.72 9.79
CA GLN A 8 2.03 -8.76 9.13
C GLN A 8 2.32 -9.13 7.68
N SER A 9 2.64 -10.39 7.41
CA SER A 9 2.75 -10.87 6.03
C SER A 9 1.38 -11.08 5.42
N GLY A 10 0.61 -12.01 5.96
CA GLY A 10 -0.77 -12.30 5.56
C GLY A 10 -0.93 -12.62 4.08
N ASP A 11 0.17 -12.99 3.41
CA ASP A 11 0.20 -13.21 1.96
C ASP A 11 -0.35 -12.01 1.17
N LYS A 12 -0.19 -10.81 1.72
CA LYS A 12 -0.72 -9.58 1.12
C LYS A 12 -0.14 -9.30 -0.25
N LEU A 13 1.11 -9.70 -0.50
CA LEU A 13 1.68 -9.57 -1.84
C LEU A 13 0.85 -10.32 -2.87
N ASN A 14 0.38 -11.51 -2.53
CA ASN A 14 -0.45 -12.30 -3.45
C ASN A 14 -1.76 -11.58 -3.77
N SER A 15 -2.38 -10.93 -2.78
CA SER A 15 -3.59 -10.13 -3.01
C SER A 15 -3.31 -8.98 -3.99
N LEU A 16 -2.19 -8.29 -3.82
CA LEU A 16 -1.80 -7.21 -4.74
C LEU A 16 -1.50 -7.72 -6.15
N ILE A 17 -0.87 -8.90 -6.26
CA ILE A 17 -0.59 -9.52 -7.57
C ILE A 17 -1.91 -9.86 -8.27
N GLN A 18 -2.90 -10.40 -7.56
CA GLN A 18 -4.21 -10.68 -8.13
C GLN A 18 -4.89 -9.41 -8.62
N LEU A 19 -4.83 -8.32 -7.86
CA LEU A 19 -5.37 -7.03 -8.27
C LEU A 19 -4.65 -6.50 -9.52
N MET A 20 -3.34 -6.68 -9.59
CA MET A 20 -2.53 -6.25 -10.73
C MET A 20 -2.92 -7.02 -12.00
N VAL A 21 -3.11 -8.33 -11.90
CA VAL A 21 -3.56 -9.16 -13.01
C VAL A 21 -4.96 -8.73 -13.46
N PHE A 22 -5.86 -8.51 -12.51
CA PHE A 22 -7.21 -8.03 -12.79
C PHE A 22 -7.18 -6.67 -13.52
N ALA A 23 -6.38 -5.75 -13.04
CA ALA A 23 -6.19 -4.44 -13.70
C ALA A 23 -5.68 -4.62 -15.13
N SER A 24 -4.73 -5.53 -15.34
CA SER A 24 -4.18 -5.82 -16.66
C SER A 24 -5.22 -6.38 -17.61
N GLN A 25 -6.12 -7.22 -17.12
CA GLN A 25 -7.23 -7.76 -17.92
C GLN A 25 -8.20 -6.67 -18.40
N HIS A 26 -8.25 -5.55 -17.67
CA HIS A 26 -9.09 -4.40 -18.02
C HIS A 26 -8.31 -3.30 -18.75
N GLY A 27 -7.06 -3.54 -19.12
CA GLY A 27 -6.24 -2.55 -19.80
C GLY A 27 -5.83 -1.36 -18.94
N MET A 28 -5.89 -1.50 -17.61
CA MET A 28 -5.52 -0.45 -16.68
C MET A 28 -4.00 -0.40 -16.49
N LEU A 29 -3.48 0.80 -16.27
CA LEU A 29 -2.11 0.98 -15.84
C LEU A 29 -2.02 0.78 -14.33
N TRP A 30 -1.01 0.06 -13.89
CA TRP A 30 -0.77 -0.15 -12.47
C TRP A 30 0.23 0.87 -11.94
N VAL A 31 -0.14 1.58 -10.88
CA VAL A 31 0.74 2.52 -10.21
C VAL A 31 1.28 1.87 -8.95
N SER A 32 2.59 1.70 -8.87
CA SER A 32 3.26 1.12 -7.70
C SER A 32 3.28 2.10 -6.54
N LEU A 33 3.66 1.62 -5.35
CA LEU A 33 3.63 2.43 -4.13
C LEU A 33 4.57 3.65 -4.20
N GLY A 34 5.76 3.47 -4.75
CA GLY A 34 6.70 4.59 -4.89
C GLY A 34 7.34 5.07 -3.59
N LEU A 35 7.39 4.20 -2.57
CA LEU A 35 8.07 4.46 -1.30
C LEU A 35 9.05 3.33 -1.01
N MET A 36 10.23 3.68 -0.53
CA MET A 36 11.14 2.68 0.01
C MET A 36 10.61 2.17 1.36
N PRO A 37 10.89 0.90 1.70
CA PRO A 37 10.46 0.35 2.99
C PRO A 37 10.97 1.16 4.18
N GLY A 38 10.07 1.42 5.13
CA GLY A 38 10.42 1.95 6.43
C GLY A 38 10.59 0.83 7.45
N ASN A 39 10.90 1.19 8.70
CA ASN A 39 11.02 0.27 9.82
C ASN A 39 11.89 -0.96 9.52
N ASN A 40 12.98 -0.76 8.79
CA ASN A 40 13.83 -1.85 8.30
C ASN A 40 15.29 -1.74 8.74
N ASN A 41 15.56 -0.92 9.74
CA ASN A 41 16.88 -0.78 10.33
C ASN A 41 16.75 -0.52 11.83
N SER A 42 17.87 -0.49 12.53
CA SER A 42 17.89 -0.35 13.99
C SER A 42 17.30 0.97 14.51
N LYS A 43 17.20 1.98 13.65
CA LYS A 43 16.63 3.29 13.97
C LYS A 43 15.19 3.42 13.44
N GLY A 44 14.67 2.39 12.81
CA GLY A 44 13.32 2.38 12.26
C GLY A 44 12.24 2.30 13.33
N SER A 45 11.03 2.61 12.92
CA SER A 45 9.87 2.65 13.82
C SER A 45 8.61 2.19 13.08
N VAL A 46 7.64 1.70 13.85
CA VAL A 46 6.30 1.40 13.32
C VAL A 46 5.59 2.65 12.82
N ASP A 47 6.10 3.83 13.15
CA ASP A 47 5.55 5.10 12.67
C ASP A 47 6.10 5.51 11.30
N ASP A 48 7.05 4.76 10.75
CA ASP A 48 7.61 5.01 9.44
C ASP A 48 6.59 4.68 8.34
N LEU A 49 6.60 5.46 7.28
CA LEU A 49 5.80 5.12 6.09
C LEU A 49 6.34 3.83 5.47
N ASN A 50 5.43 3.08 4.87
CA ASN A 50 5.74 1.77 4.27
C ASN A 50 6.45 0.85 5.26
N ARG A 51 5.96 0.81 6.50
CA ARG A 51 6.58 0.01 7.57
C ARG A 51 6.54 -1.50 7.30
N LEU A 52 5.63 -1.96 6.46
CA LEU A 52 5.51 -3.38 6.10
C LEU A 52 6.33 -3.76 4.87
N GLY A 53 6.96 -2.79 4.22
CA GLY A 53 7.95 -3.06 3.19
C GLY A 53 7.39 -3.55 1.86
N SER A 54 6.35 -2.89 1.35
CA SER A 54 5.74 -3.24 0.07
C SER A 54 6.27 -2.34 -1.06
N PHE A 55 6.36 -2.89 -2.26
CA PHE A 55 6.67 -2.13 -3.48
C PHE A 55 5.47 -2.05 -4.42
N SER A 56 4.65 -3.09 -4.47
CA SER A 56 3.58 -3.23 -5.45
C SER A 56 2.38 -2.34 -5.16
N GLY A 57 2.13 -2.05 -3.90
CA GLY A 57 0.99 -1.23 -3.46
C GLY A 57 1.06 -0.98 -1.97
N ALA A 58 0.01 -0.41 -1.40
CA ALA A 58 -0.03 -0.13 0.02
C ALA A 58 -0.52 -1.35 0.80
N MET A 59 0.19 -1.69 1.86
CA MET A 59 -0.19 -2.75 2.79
C MET A 59 -0.41 -2.17 4.17
N ALA A 60 -1.41 -2.68 4.89
CA ALA A 60 -1.67 -2.34 6.28
C ALA A 60 -1.77 -3.60 7.11
N GLN A 61 -1.55 -3.48 8.40
CA GLN A 61 -1.78 -4.54 9.37
C GLN A 61 -2.63 -3.97 10.49
N SER A 62 -3.71 -4.63 10.81
CA SER A 62 -4.56 -4.24 11.94
C SER A 62 -5.04 -5.47 12.68
N ASN A 63 -5.17 -5.34 14.00
CA ASN A 63 -5.56 -6.46 14.84
C ASN A 63 -6.98 -6.95 14.50
N VAL A 64 -7.17 -8.26 14.48
CA VAL A 64 -8.42 -8.89 14.05
C VAL A 64 -9.58 -8.65 15.03
N ASP A 65 -9.27 -8.27 16.28
CA ASP A 65 -10.25 -7.99 17.31
C ASP A 65 -10.57 -6.49 17.49
N GLN A 66 -10.10 -5.65 16.55
CA GLN A 66 -10.34 -4.21 16.57
C GLN A 66 -11.02 -3.78 15.26
N GLY A 67 -11.69 -2.63 15.31
CA GLY A 67 -12.26 -1.99 14.13
C GLY A 67 -11.25 -1.06 13.44
N ALA A 68 -11.77 -0.12 12.64
CA ALA A 68 -10.95 0.83 11.89
C ALA A 68 -10.04 1.69 12.78
N ASP A 69 -10.43 1.89 14.02
CA ASP A 69 -9.65 2.62 15.03
C ASP A 69 -8.36 1.89 15.42
N GLY A 70 -8.25 0.61 15.11
CA GLY A 70 -7.05 -0.20 15.35
C GLY A 70 -5.95 -0.05 14.31
N MET A 71 -6.19 0.69 13.23
CA MET A 71 -5.17 0.90 12.20
C MET A 71 -4.15 1.94 12.64
N LEU A 72 -2.87 1.65 12.38
CA LEU A 72 -1.81 2.61 12.66
C LEU A 72 -1.88 3.80 11.68
N GLU A 73 -1.60 4.97 12.21
CA GLU A 73 -1.56 6.20 11.42
C GLU A 73 -0.55 6.10 10.26
N SER A 74 0.58 5.44 10.47
CA SER A 74 1.60 5.24 9.43
C SER A 74 1.05 4.44 8.24
N ASP A 75 0.20 3.45 8.48
CA ASP A 75 -0.44 2.68 7.41
C ASP A 75 -1.45 3.53 6.64
N LEU A 76 -2.22 4.35 7.36
CA LEU A 76 -3.17 5.28 6.72
C LEU A 76 -2.43 6.31 5.87
N LYS A 77 -1.32 6.85 6.36
CA LYS A 77 -0.48 7.79 5.61
C LYS A 77 0.17 7.15 4.40
N THR A 78 0.57 5.89 4.51
CA THR A 78 1.13 5.13 3.38
C THR A 78 0.08 4.98 2.27
N ALA A 79 -1.15 4.62 2.64
CA ALA A 79 -2.26 4.53 1.69
C ALA A 79 -2.59 5.89 1.06
N ALA A 80 -2.57 6.96 1.85
CA ALA A 80 -2.79 8.32 1.36
C ALA A 80 -1.71 8.73 0.34
N HIS A 81 -0.45 8.36 0.60
CA HIS A 81 0.64 8.61 -0.35
C HIS A 81 0.37 7.92 -1.69
N LEU A 82 -0.06 6.67 -1.66
CA LEU A 82 -0.42 5.96 -2.89
C LEU A 82 -1.57 6.64 -3.62
N GLY A 83 -2.60 7.05 -2.90
CA GLY A 83 -3.74 7.77 -3.48
C GLY A 83 -3.31 9.05 -4.21
N ARG A 84 -2.43 9.84 -3.59
CA ARG A 84 -1.86 11.03 -4.21
C ARG A 84 -1.08 10.69 -5.47
N ARG A 85 -0.24 9.67 -5.40
CA ARG A 85 0.57 9.21 -6.53
C ARG A 85 -0.31 8.77 -7.70
N VAL A 86 -1.39 8.05 -7.42
CA VAL A 86 -2.37 7.65 -8.44
C VAL A 86 -3.04 8.87 -9.06
N ALA A 87 -3.47 9.84 -8.26
CA ALA A 87 -4.11 11.06 -8.75
C ALA A 87 -3.15 11.87 -9.63
N GLU A 88 -1.91 12.04 -9.21
CA GLU A 88 -0.90 12.74 -10.00
C GLU A 88 -0.61 12.03 -11.33
N THR A 89 -0.52 10.70 -11.30
CA THR A 89 -0.30 9.91 -12.50
C THR A 89 -1.49 10.02 -13.46
N ALA A 90 -2.71 9.96 -12.93
CA ALA A 90 -3.92 10.10 -13.73
C ALA A 90 -3.99 11.47 -14.42
N LEU A 91 -3.62 12.53 -13.71
CA LEU A 91 -3.58 13.88 -14.29
C LEU A 91 -2.56 13.98 -15.42
N ARG A 92 -1.37 13.42 -15.24
CA ARG A 92 -0.33 13.41 -16.28
C ARG A 92 -0.78 12.62 -17.51
N TYR A 93 -1.40 11.47 -17.28
CA TYR A 93 -1.89 10.62 -18.38
C TYR A 93 -3.00 11.32 -19.16
N ALA A 94 -3.92 12.01 -18.48
CA ALA A 94 -5.01 12.74 -19.12
C ALA A 94 -4.52 13.94 -19.95
N ARG A 95 -3.38 14.51 -19.58
CA ARG A 95 -2.77 15.62 -20.33
C ARG A 95 -2.00 15.17 -21.58
N GLY A 96 -1.82 13.86 -21.73
CA GLY A 96 -1.03 13.31 -22.84
C GLY A 96 0.43 13.43 -22.61
#